data_d726285bb6d472a17d5a45cb3fb501c5
#
_entry.id   d726285bb6d472a17d5a45cb3fb501c5
#
_cell.length_a   1.000
_cell.length_b   1.000
_cell.length_c   1.000
_cell.angle_alpha   90.00
_cell.angle_beta   90.00
_cell.angle_gamma   90.00
#
_symmetry.space_group_name_H-M   'P 1'
#
loop_
_entity.id
_entity.type
_entity.pdbx_description
1 polymer ?
#
loop_
_entity_poly.entity_id
_entity_poly.type
_entity_poly.pdbx_seq_one_letter_code
_entity_poly.pdbx_strand_id
1 'polypeptide(L)'
;MLIENEFDVAASPAEVYALMLDPERVATCLNGAEVTGRRDDGSYDAQVTVKLGPVKMNYKGTVAIVASDPAARTASMLAKGSETRGQGTAQATLAMAVSDGEGGGSHVGVSADMLITGRVAQMGRGVMQDVARRMIGQMAQNMEALLTGGAQPEGADSVSATSLLGSVVADRTKRLFGSKE
;
A
#
# COMPACT_ATOMS: atom_id res chain seq x y z
N MET A 1 19.71 -6.42 -0.61
CA MET A 1 18.99 -7.71 -0.81
C MET A 1 17.89 -7.48 -1.84
N LEU A 2 18.01 -8.14 -3.00
CA LEU A 2 17.00 -8.01 -4.06
C LEU A 2 15.80 -8.93 -3.77
N ILE A 3 14.61 -8.38 -3.90
CA ILE A 3 13.31 -9.07 -3.85
C ILE A 3 12.55 -8.70 -5.12
N GLU A 4 12.10 -9.69 -5.86
CA GLU A 4 11.33 -9.53 -7.09
C GLU A 4 9.98 -10.21 -6.93
N ASN A 5 8.93 -9.57 -7.42
CA ASN A 5 7.57 -10.08 -7.44
C ASN A 5 6.87 -9.61 -8.71
N GLU A 6 5.92 -10.41 -9.16
CA GLU A 6 5.06 -10.12 -10.30
C GLU A 6 3.61 -10.40 -9.90
N PHE A 7 2.69 -9.66 -10.49
CA PHE A 7 1.26 -9.87 -10.28
C PHE A 7 0.46 -9.29 -11.45
N ASP A 8 -0.75 -9.82 -11.62
CA ASP A 8 -1.69 -9.34 -12.63
C ASP A 8 -2.82 -8.55 -11.98
N VAL A 9 -3.39 -7.61 -12.73
CA VAL A 9 -4.54 -6.78 -12.31
C VAL A 9 -5.53 -6.70 -13.48
N ALA A 10 -6.79 -6.97 -13.21
CA ALA A 10 -7.86 -6.89 -14.21
C ALA A 10 -8.31 -5.43 -14.49
N ALA A 11 -7.34 -4.54 -14.71
CA ALA A 11 -7.54 -3.15 -15.08
C ALA A 11 -6.49 -2.74 -16.12
N SER A 12 -6.78 -1.69 -16.91
CA SER A 12 -5.89 -1.28 -17.99
C SER A 12 -4.50 -0.85 -17.51
N PRO A 13 -3.43 -1.08 -18.29
CA PRO A 13 -2.07 -0.68 -17.92
C PRO A 13 -1.92 0.81 -17.60
N ALA A 14 -2.70 1.66 -18.26
CA ALA A 14 -2.66 3.10 -17.99
C ALA A 14 -3.23 3.44 -16.61
N GLU A 15 -4.33 2.80 -16.20
CA GLU A 15 -4.96 3.02 -14.89
C GLU A 15 -4.08 2.46 -13.76
N VAL A 16 -3.52 1.26 -13.94
CA VAL A 16 -2.60 0.65 -12.98
C VAL A 16 -1.34 1.49 -12.82
N TYR A 17 -0.73 1.93 -13.92
CA TYR A 17 0.45 2.80 -13.88
C TYR A 17 0.17 4.13 -13.19
N ALA A 18 -0.94 4.79 -13.52
CA ALA A 18 -1.35 6.04 -12.88
C ALA A 18 -1.58 5.87 -11.36
N LEU A 19 -2.18 4.75 -10.93
CA LEU A 19 -2.37 4.45 -9.51
C LEU A 19 -1.03 4.24 -8.83
N MET A 20 -0.10 3.50 -9.44
CA MET A 20 1.21 3.21 -8.84
C MET A 20 2.12 4.44 -8.73
N LEU A 21 1.87 5.51 -9.50
CA LEU A 21 2.53 6.80 -9.37
C LEU A 21 1.93 7.71 -8.28
N ASP A 22 0.91 7.26 -7.59
CA ASP A 22 0.27 8.00 -6.51
C ASP A 22 0.51 7.29 -5.16
N PRO A 23 1.51 7.72 -4.36
CA PRO A 23 1.84 7.08 -3.09
C PRO A 23 0.68 7.07 -2.07
N GLU A 24 -0.21 8.06 -2.11
CA GLU A 24 -1.37 8.12 -1.22
C GLU A 24 -2.37 7.01 -1.58
N ARG A 25 -2.65 6.82 -2.86
CA ARG A 25 -3.52 5.74 -3.33
C ARG A 25 -2.88 4.36 -3.16
N VAL A 26 -1.60 4.21 -3.45
CA VAL A 26 -0.87 2.94 -3.22
C VAL A 26 -0.90 2.55 -1.74
N ALA A 27 -0.75 3.52 -0.83
CA ALA A 27 -0.83 3.25 0.60
C ALA A 27 -2.19 2.65 1.01
N THR A 28 -3.29 3.03 0.37
CA THR A 28 -4.61 2.42 0.64
C THR A 28 -4.72 0.97 0.18
N CYS A 29 -3.87 0.55 -0.78
CA CYS A 29 -3.80 -0.82 -1.25
C CYS A 29 -2.86 -1.70 -0.43
N LEU A 30 -1.99 -1.11 0.39
CA LEU A 30 -1.00 -1.81 1.23
C LEU A 30 -1.47 -1.86 2.68
N ASN A 31 -1.88 -3.03 3.15
CA ASN A 31 -2.35 -3.21 4.52
C ASN A 31 -1.27 -2.80 5.54
N GLY A 32 -1.61 -1.83 6.37
CA GLY A 32 -0.72 -1.29 7.40
C GLY A 32 0.19 -0.16 6.93
N ALA A 33 0.07 0.28 5.67
CA ALA A 33 0.74 1.48 5.16
C ALA A 33 -0.17 2.70 5.23
N GLU A 34 0.43 3.86 5.44
CA GLU A 34 -0.24 5.16 5.49
C GLU A 34 0.73 6.25 5.04
N VAL A 35 0.27 7.16 4.19
CA VAL A 35 0.94 8.43 3.92
C VAL A 35 0.43 9.46 4.93
N THR A 36 1.34 10.06 5.69
CA THR A 36 1.01 10.97 6.79
C THR A 36 1.25 12.45 6.44
N GLY A 37 1.90 12.73 5.33
CA GLY A 37 2.14 14.08 4.84
C GLY A 37 2.89 14.11 3.52
N ARG A 38 2.82 15.27 2.86
CA ARG A 38 3.61 15.59 1.66
C ARG A 38 4.59 16.70 1.98
N ARG A 39 5.82 16.55 1.53
CA ARG A 39 6.92 17.49 1.72
C ARG A 39 7.08 18.46 0.55
N ASP A 40 7.72 19.58 0.78
CA ASP A 40 7.99 20.59 -0.25
C ASP A 40 8.92 20.10 -1.36
N ASP A 41 9.74 19.09 -1.08
CA ASP A 41 10.63 18.44 -2.06
C ASP A 41 9.91 17.40 -2.93
N GLY A 42 8.59 17.23 -2.76
CA GLY A 42 7.77 16.28 -3.49
C GLY A 42 7.79 14.87 -2.93
N SER A 43 8.57 14.58 -1.88
CA SER A 43 8.53 13.31 -1.17
C SER A 43 7.34 13.28 -0.20
N TYR A 44 7.04 12.08 0.31
CA TYR A 44 5.93 11.85 1.22
C TYR A 44 6.45 11.29 2.54
N ASP A 45 5.91 11.77 3.65
CA ASP A 45 6.04 11.11 4.93
C ASP A 45 5.11 9.90 4.98
N ALA A 46 5.64 8.75 5.35
CA ALA A 46 4.89 7.51 5.36
C ALA A 46 5.21 6.67 6.60
N GLN A 47 4.26 5.85 6.98
CA GLN A 47 4.45 4.82 7.99
C GLN A 47 3.93 3.48 7.49
N VAL A 48 4.57 2.40 7.94
CA VAL A 48 4.14 1.05 7.61
C VAL A 48 4.27 0.13 8.82
N THR A 49 3.25 -0.68 9.04
CA THR A 49 3.25 -1.76 10.02
C THR A 49 3.46 -3.09 9.30
N VAL A 50 4.55 -3.78 9.61
CA VAL A 50 4.85 -5.10 9.07
C VAL A 50 4.68 -6.15 10.17
N LYS A 51 3.90 -7.19 9.88
CA LYS A 51 3.72 -8.34 10.78
C LYS A 51 4.59 -9.51 10.32
N LEU A 52 5.50 -9.94 11.18
CA LEU A 52 6.47 -11.02 10.96
C LEU A 52 6.18 -12.15 11.97
N GLY A 53 5.14 -12.94 11.70
CA GLY A 53 4.63 -13.91 12.67
C GLY A 53 4.11 -13.18 13.93
N PRO A 54 4.63 -13.50 15.13
CA PRO A 54 4.21 -12.83 16.37
C PRO A 54 4.81 -11.43 16.54
N VAL A 55 5.77 -11.03 15.69
CA VAL A 55 6.48 -9.74 15.80
C VAL A 55 5.79 -8.70 14.92
N LYS A 56 5.42 -7.58 15.53
CA LYS A 56 4.90 -6.39 14.83
C LYS A 56 5.96 -5.31 14.84
N MET A 57 6.33 -4.80 13.67
CA MET A 57 7.33 -3.74 13.49
C MET A 57 6.65 -2.53 12.84
N ASN A 58 6.91 -1.35 13.39
CA ASN A 58 6.37 -0.11 12.86
C ASN A 58 7.52 0.77 12.35
N TYR A 59 7.49 1.09 11.07
CA TYR A 59 8.47 1.97 10.44
C TYR A 59 7.84 3.32 10.12
N LYS A 60 8.58 4.39 10.36
CA LYS A 60 8.25 5.73 9.89
C LYS A 60 9.39 6.27 9.05
N GLY A 61 9.05 6.99 8.01
CA GLY A 61 10.07 7.52 7.11
C GLY A 61 9.49 8.25 5.91
N THR A 62 10.18 8.14 4.78
CA THR A 62 9.83 8.85 3.56
C THR A 62 9.78 7.92 2.36
N VAL A 63 8.95 8.27 1.39
CA VAL A 63 8.92 7.69 0.06
C VAL A 63 8.96 8.79 -0.98
N ALA A 64 9.75 8.61 -2.04
CA ALA A 64 9.85 9.55 -3.15
C ALA A 64 9.90 8.79 -4.47
N ILE A 65 9.18 9.30 -5.47
CA ILE A 65 9.33 8.87 -6.86
C ILE A 65 10.56 9.59 -7.40
N VAL A 66 11.59 8.84 -7.81
CA VAL A 66 12.87 9.40 -8.26
C VAL A 66 13.02 9.40 -9.77
N ALA A 67 12.25 8.56 -10.47
CA ALA A 67 12.16 8.54 -11.93
C ALA A 67 10.81 7.94 -12.37
N SER A 68 10.32 8.41 -13.52
CA SER A 68 9.15 7.82 -14.18
C SER A 68 9.24 8.01 -15.68
N ASP A 69 8.83 7.00 -16.44
CA ASP A 69 8.68 7.04 -17.89
C ASP A 69 7.28 6.58 -18.26
N PRO A 70 6.37 7.52 -18.60
CA PRO A 70 4.99 7.18 -18.97
C PRO A 70 4.89 6.38 -20.27
N ALA A 71 5.82 6.54 -21.21
CA ALA A 71 5.80 5.82 -22.49
C ALA A 71 6.16 4.35 -22.30
N ALA A 72 7.15 4.07 -21.46
CA ALA A 72 7.55 2.73 -21.08
C ALA A 72 6.73 2.16 -19.91
N ARG A 73 5.90 2.97 -19.26
CA ARG A 73 5.15 2.63 -18.04
C ARG A 73 6.04 2.05 -16.95
N THR A 74 7.20 2.71 -16.74
CA THR A 74 8.14 2.34 -15.67
C THR A 74 8.34 3.48 -14.68
N ALA A 75 8.65 3.14 -13.43
CA ALA A 75 9.06 4.13 -12.44
C ALA A 75 10.01 3.53 -11.42
N SER A 76 10.74 4.43 -10.75
CA SER A 76 11.59 4.09 -9.62
C SER A 76 11.24 4.94 -8.41
N MET A 77 11.28 4.33 -7.24
CA MET A 77 10.99 4.97 -5.96
C MET A 77 12.09 4.67 -4.95
N LEU A 78 12.33 5.61 -4.06
CA LEU A 78 13.22 5.47 -2.93
C LEU A 78 12.39 5.55 -1.65
N ALA A 79 12.44 4.50 -0.83
CA ALA A 79 11.83 4.47 0.49
C ALA A 79 12.91 4.36 1.57
N LYS A 80 12.78 5.14 2.64
CA LYS A 80 13.66 5.10 3.81
C LYS A 80 12.82 5.17 5.06
N GLY A 81 13.13 4.33 6.05
CA GLY A 81 12.39 4.32 7.30
C GLY A 81 13.23 3.80 8.47
N SER A 82 12.84 4.24 9.66
CA SER A 82 13.39 3.77 10.93
C SER A 82 12.27 3.13 11.74
N GLU A 83 12.60 2.03 12.39
CA GLU A 83 11.67 1.37 13.32
C GLU A 83 11.44 2.29 14.54
N THR A 84 10.18 2.46 14.93
CA THR A 84 9.76 3.49 15.91
C THR A 84 10.28 3.27 17.31
N ARG A 85 10.74 2.06 17.64
CA ARG A 85 11.37 1.71 18.93
C ARG A 85 12.90 1.60 18.84
N GLY A 86 13.49 2.08 17.72
CA GLY A 86 14.93 2.05 17.51
C GLY A 86 15.51 0.67 17.19
N GLN A 87 14.70 -0.28 16.76
CA GLN A 87 15.13 -1.67 16.51
C GLN A 87 15.71 -1.90 15.12
N GLY A 88 16.00 -0.86 14.35
CA GLY A 88 16.65 -0.94 13.05
C GLY A 88 16.12 0.07 12.03
N THR A 89 16.70 0.00 10.85
CA THR A 89 16.34 0.85 9.70
C THR A 89 16.06 -0.01 8.47
N ALA A 90 15.28 0.52 7.55
CA ALA A 90 15.04 -0.06 6.23
C ALA A 90 15.19 1.02 5.16
N GLN A 91 15.89 0.71 4.11
CA GLN A 91 15.95 1.50 2.89
C GLN A 91 15.68 0.58 1.72
N ALA A 92 14.89 1.03 0.76
CA ALA A 92 14.59 0.29 -0.45
C ALA A 92 14.64 1.21 -1.67
N THR A 93 15.31 0.75 -2.72
CA THR A 93 15.13 1.28 -4.07
C THR A 93 14.19 0.33 -4.78
N LEU A 94 13.01 0.84 -5.16
CA LEU A 94 12.00 0.07 -5.86
C LEU A 94 12.02 0.45 -7.34
N ALA A 95 11.87 -0.53 -8.21
CA ALA A 95 11.59 -0.31 -9.62
C ALA A 95 10.31 -1.07 -9.98
N MET A 96 9.49 -0.48 -10.82
CA MET A 96 8.28 -1.09 -11.32
C MET A 96 8.16 -0.95 -12.82
N ALA A 97 7.50 -1.91 -13.46
CA ALA A 97 7.11 -1.87 -14.86
C ALA A 97 5.69 -2.42 -15.00
N VAL A 98 4.88 -1.76 -15.83
CA VAL A 98 3.51 -2.18 -16.13
C VAL A 98 3.41 -2.49 -17.62
N SER A 99 3.07 -3.71 -17.98
CA SER A 99 2.87 -4.17 -19.35
C SER A 99 1.44 -4.64 -19.58
N ASP A 100 1.11 -4.88 -20.85
CA ASP A 100 -0.18 -5.42 -21.20
C ASP A 100 -0.29 -6.86 -20.68
N GLY A 101 -1.39 -7.16 -19.99
CA GLY A 101 -1.74 -8.48 -19.47
C GLY A 101 -2.84 -9.16 -20.30
N GLU A 102 -3.25 -10.34 -19.89
CA GLU A 102 -4.32 -11.08 -20.55
C GLU A 102 -5.67 -10.36 -20.43
N GLY A 103 -6.52 -10.51 -21.45
CA GLY A 103 -7.90 -10.00 -21.44
C GLY A 103 -8.03 -8.47 -21.34
N GLY A 104 -6.98 -7.71 -21.68
CA GLY A 104 -6.96 -6.24 -21.52
C GLY A 104 -6.57 -5.77 -20.12
N GLY A 105 -6.15 -6.67 -19.25
CA GLY A 105 -5.58 -6.37 -17.94
C GLY A 105 -4.12 -5.94 -18.03
N SER A 106 -3.47 -5.88 -16.87
CA SER A 106 -2.09 -5.48 -16.71
C SER A 106 -1.25 -6.56 -16.06
N HIS A 107 -0.02 -6.70 -16.50
CA HIS A 107 1.04 -7.44 -15.80
C HIS A 107 2.02 -6.45 -15.17
N VAL A 108 2.28 -6.59 -13.88
CA VAL A 108 3.12 -5.67 -13.09
C VAL A 108 4.31 -6.41 -12.53
N GLY A 109 5.51 -5.99 -12.91
CA GLY A 109 6.76 -6.41 -12.29
C GLY A 109 7.23 -5.36 -11.27
N VAL A 110 7.61 -5.80 -10.09
CA VAL A 110 8.19 -4.97 -9.03
C VAL A 110 9.47 -5.60 -8.52
N SER A 111 10.54 -4.83 -8.48
CA SER A 111 11.79 -5.21 -7.83
C SER A 111 12.13 -4.22 -6.72
N ALA A 112 12.67 -4.73 -5.62
CA ALA A 112 13.10 -3.94 -4.48
C ALA A 112 14.50 -4.36 -4.05
N ASP A 113 15.48 -3.46 -4.21
CA ASP A 113 16.79 -3.65 -3.58
C ASP A 113 16.76 -3.02 -2.20
N MET A 114 16.83 -3.87 -1.17
CA MET A 114 16.62 -3.49 0.22
C MET A 114 17.89 -3.60 1.05
N LEU A 115 18.15 -2.56 1.83
CA LEU A 115 19.10 -2.55 2.93
C LEU A 115 18.32 -2.48 4.25
N ILE A 116 18.38 -3.54 5.04
CA ILE A 116 17.68 -3.65 6.32
C ILE A 116 18.71 -3.89 7.42
N THR A 117 18.55 -3.19 8.54
CA THR A 117 19.40 -3.34 9.72
C THR A 117 18.57 -3.72 10.95
N GLY A 118 19.25 -4.12 12.03
CA GLY A 118 18.62 -4.42 13.30
C GLY A 118 17.94 -5.79 13.34
N ARG A 119 16.90 -5.89 14.16
CA ARG A 119 16.25 -7.16 14.51
C ARG A 119 15.65 -7.90 13.30
N VAL A 120 15.10 -7.15 12.34
CA VAL A 120 14.49 -7.75 11.15
C VAL A 120 15.52 -8.40 10.24
N ALA A 121 16.72 -7.80 10.13
CA ALA A 121 17.81 -8.39 9.34
C ALA A 121 18.22 -9.79 9.83
N GLN A 122 18.02 -10.09 11.12
CA GLN A 122 18.34 -11.38 11.73
C GLN A 122 17.33 -12.49 11.41
N MET A 123 16.16 -12.15 10.87
CA MET A 123 15.11 -13.13 10.56
C MET A 123 15.40 -13.98 9.30
N GLY A 124 16.41 -13.56 8.54
CA GLY A 124 16.83 -14.28 7.34
C GLY A 124 16.03 -13.91 6.08
N ARG A 125 16.67 -14.17 4.93
CA ARG A 125 16.16 -13.78 3.61
C ARG A 125 14.81 -14.42 3.26
N GLY A 126 14.61 -15.69 3.61
CA GLY A 126 13.37 -16.43 3.31
C GLY A 126 12.14 -15.77 3.94
N VAL A 127 12.23 -15.40 5.22
CA VAL A 127 11.12 -14.72 5.92
C VAL A 127 10.79 -13.39 5.25
N MET A 128 11.79 -12.64 4.82
CA MET A 128 11.57 -11.36 4.14
C MET A 128 10.89 -11.53 2.77
N GLN A 129 11.28 -12.55 2.02
CA GLN A 129 10.65 -12.89 0.74
C GLN A 129 9.19 -13.30 0.91
N ASP A 130 8.88 -14.11 1.91
CA ASP A 130 7.50 -14.55 2.18
C ASP A 130 6.60 -13.39 2.61
N VAL A 131 7.12 -12.46 3.42
CA VAL A 131 6.40 -11.23 3.82
C VAL A 131 6.15 -10.34 2.61
N ALA A 132 7.17 -10.09 1.79
CA ALA A 132 7.05 -9.28 0.59
C ALA A 132 6.01 -9.87 -0.38
N ARG A 133 6.07 -11.18 -0.64
CA ARG A 133 5.10 -11.88 -1.50
C ARG A 133 3.67 -11.72 -0.98
N ARG A 134 3.46 -11.85 0.32
CA ARG A 134 2.15 -11.67 0.94
C ARG A 134 1.65 -10.23 0.81
N MET A 135 2.50 -9.25 1.10
CA MET A 135 2.14 -7.82 0.99
C MET A 135 1.80 -7.44 -0.45
N ILE A 136 2.60 -7.88 -1.42
CA ILE A 136 2.35 -7.62 -2.85
C ILE A 136 1.06 -8.32 -3.32
N GLY A 137 0.82 -9.56 -2.92
CA GLY A 137 -0.44 -10.26 -3.25
C GLY A 137 -1.68 -9.55 -2.71
N GLN A 138 -1.63 -9.04 -1.49
CA GLN A 138 -2.72 -8.24 -0.92
C GLN A 138 -2.87 -6.89 -1.65
N MET A 139 -1.74 -6.24 -1.98
CA MET A 139 -1.75 -4.99 -2.74
C MET A 139 -2.41 -5.18 -4.10
N ALA A 140 -2.08 -6.25 -4.82
CA ALA A 140 -2.68 -6.57 -6.13
C ALA A 140 -4.20 -6.70 -6.04
N GLN A 141 -4.71 -7.47 -5.08
CA GLN A 141 -6.15 -7.65 -4.84
C GLN A 141 -6.86 -6.32 -4.50
N ASN A 142 -6.26 -5.52 -3.61
CA ASN A 142 -6.83 -4.23 -3.21
C ASN A 142 -6.80 -3.22 -4.36
N MET A 143 -5.74 -3.24 -5.18
CA MET A 143 -5.59 -2.41 -6.37
C MET A 143 -6.65 -2.77 -7.42
N GLU A 144 -6.85 -4.05 -7.68
CA GLU A 144 -7.89 -4.54 -8.59
C GLU A 144 -9.28 -4.10 -8.11
N ALA A 145 -9.61 -4.33 -6.84
CA ALA A 145 -10.88 -3.89 -6.27
C ALA A 145 -11.09 -2.37 -6.38
N LEU A 146 -10.04 -1.57 -6.14
CA LEU A 146 -10.10 -0.11 -6.26
C LEU A 146 -10.35 0.36 -7.70
N LEU A 147 -9.75 -0.32 -8.69
CA LEU A 147 -9.83 0.08 -10.11
C LEU A 147 -11.09 -0.48 -10.80
N THR A 148 -11.57 -1.65 -10.39
CA THR A 148 -12.74 -2.30 -11.01
C THR A 148 -14.06 -2.02 -10.26
N GLY A 149 -14.01 -1.28 -9.15
CA GLY A 149 -15.19 -1.01 -8.31
C GLY A 149 -15.66 -2.22 -7.49
N GLY A 150 -14.79 -3.22 -7.31
CA GLY A 150 -15.03 -4.38 -6.46
C GLY A 150 -15.00 -4.04 -4.97
N ALA A 151 -15.58 -4.91 -4.13
CA ALA A 151 -15.43 -4.81 -2.69
C ALA A 151 -13.98 -5.12 -2.29
N GLN A 152 -13.37 -4.24 -1.50
CA GLN A 152 -12.05 -4.54 -0.92
C GLN A 152 -12.16 -5.76 0.00
N PRO A 153 -11.24 -6.74 -0.09
CA PRO A 153 -11.24 -7.88 0.84
C PRO A 153 -11.16 -7.37 2.29
N GLU A 154 -12.04 -7.83 3.15
CA GLU A 154 -12.03 -7.51 4.57
C GLU A 154 -10.71 -7.96 5.21
N GLY A 155 -9.86 -7.01 5.57
CA GLY A 155 -8.54 -7.25 6.17
C GLY A 155 -7.82 -5.95 6.54
N ALA A 156 -8.38 -4.81 6.17
CA ALA A 156 -7.91 -3.52 6.62
C ALA A 156 -8.68 -3.12 7.88
N ASP A 157 -7.99 -3.03 9.04
CA ASP A 157 -8.43 -2.21 10.17
C ASP A 157 -8.43 -0.72 9.73
N SER A 158 -9.28 -0.39 8.76
CA SER A 158 -9.62 0.98 8.41
C SER A 158 -10.99 1.27 9.00
N VAL A 159 -11.01 2.07 10.05
CA VAL A 159 -12.24 2.73 10.51
C VAL A 159 -12.70 3.62 9.36
N SER A 160 -13.59 3.07 8.52
CA SER A 160 -14.16 3.80 7.40
C SER A 160 -14.98 4.96 7.95
N ALA A 161 -14.60 6.19 7.63
CA ALA A 161 -15.33 7.41 7.99
C ALA A 161 -16.80 7.41 7.52
N THR A 162 -17.17 6.46 6.68
CA THR A 162 -18.54 6.29 6.16
C THR A 162 -19.49 5.66 7.18
N SER A 163 -18.99 4.92 8.18
CA SER A 163 -19.84 4.32 9.22
C SER A 163 -20.31 5.34 10.28
N LEU A 164 -19.64 6.50 10.38
CA LEU A 164 -20.02 7.54 11.33
C LEU A 164 -21.14 8.45 10.81
N LEU A 165 -21.39 8.49 9.51
CA LEU A 165 -22.48 9.28 8.94
C LEU A 165 -23.83 8.53 8.93
N GLY A 166 -23.80 7.19 8.92
CA GLY A 166 -25.01 6.36 8.94
C GLY A 166 -25.74 6.34 10.29
N SER A 167 -25.02 6.46 11.40
CA SER A 167 -25.60 6.42 12.75
C SER A 167 -26.25 7.73 13.20
N VAL A 168 -25.80 8.86 12.63
CA VAL A 168 -26.36 10.20 12.99
C VAL A 168 -27.67 10.46 12.30
N VAL A 169 -27.93 9.87 11.13
CA VAL A 169 -29.20 10.05 10.40
C VAL A 169 -30.32 9.18 10.97
N ALA A 170 -30.01 7.99 11.48
CA ALA A 170 -31.01 7.06 12.04
C ALA A 170 -31.60 7.53 13.39
N ASP A 171 -30.84 8.30 14.17
CA ASP A 171 -31.32 8.78 15.47
C ASP A 171 -32.19 10.05 15.37
N ARG A 172 -32.12 10.77 14.27
CA ARG A 172 -32.91 11.99 14.03
C ARG A 172 -34.32 11.72 13.54
N THR A 173 -34.55 10.58 12.88
CA THR A 173 -35.89 10.21 12.38
C THR A 173 -36.77 9.55 13.44
N LYS A 174 -36.20 8.96 14.49
CA LYS A 174 -36.98 8.36 15.61
C LYS A 174 -37.58 9.40 16.58
N ARG A 175 -37.06 10.63 16.60
CA ARG A 175 -37.58 11.69 17.48
C ARG A 175 -38.70 12.55 16.86
N LEU A 176 -38.99 12.40 15.57
CA LEU A 176 -39.99 13.18 14.87
C LEU A 176 -41.35 12.49 14.68
N PHE A 177 -41.46 11.18 14.95
CA PHE A 177 -42.71 10.42 14.77
C PHE A 177 -43.19 9.63 16.00
N GLY A 178 -42.79 10.05 17.19
CA GLY A 178 -43.20 9.39 18.43
C GLY A 178 -43.88 10.36 19.39
N SER A 179 -45.01 10.97 18.97
CA SER A 179 -45.97 11.56 19.93
C SER A 179 -47.32 11.77 19.25
N LYS A 180 -48.19 10.78 19.36
CA LYS A 180 -49.65 10.90 19.44
C LYS A 180 -50.23 9.52 19.75
N GLU A 181 -50.71 9.38 20.84
CA GLU A 181 -51.87 8.93 21.61
C GLU A 181 -51.46 8.24 22.87
#